data_eac53a3307fe4e95dc1e634cda9984e7
#
_entry.id   eac53a3307fe4e95dc1e634cda9984e7
#
_cell.length_a   1.000
_cell.length_b   1.000
_cell.length_c   1.000
_cell.angle_alpha   90.00
_cell.angle_beta   90.00
_cell.angle_gamma   90.00
#
_symmetry.space_group_name_H-M   'P 1'
#
loop_
_entity.id
_entity.type
_entity.pdbx_description
1 polymer ?
#
loop_
_entity_poly.entity_id
_entity_poly.type
_entity_poly.pdbx_seq_one_letter_code
_entity_poly.pdbx_strand_id
1 'polypeptide(L)'
;MININHEINRLINFALKKELITAADVIYSTNMLLGTLNINEFEVSEVFGDLETPTPILENILDYACENQLIENTVTERDLFDTAIMNCVMPRPSEVISKYHNLYNVSPQKATEYYYDLSIASNYIRKDRIDKNIVWKAPTEYGDLDITINLSKPEKDPRDIAKAKLVKSSSYPKCLLCKENEGFYGHINHPARQTHRIIPLDFDTQKYYLQYSPYTYYNEHCIILNSEHIPMKINKDTFRNLLVFTDILPHYFAGSNADLPIVGGSILSHDHYQGGHYTFAMEEAPVEKKYTIKNYEDIEIGRVKWPMSVIRISSANKDRLLDLADEILSSWRSYSDESVDVISHTNDEPHNTITPIARKRENKYELDLVLRNNRTSAEHPLGIFHPHDEVHHIKKENIGLIEVMGLAVLPARLKDELNALKEYLINKKADISNDEAVAKHSDWYKYLLEKYPNISNENVDGILEDEVGLKFLEVLCHAGVFKRNNLGFAAFDKFINIL
;
A
#
# COMPACT_ATOMS: atom_id res chain seq x y z
N MET A 1 -18.36 -22.66 27.02
CA MET A 1 -17.02 -22.53 27.65
C MET A 1 -16.02 -23.08 26.66
N ILE A 2 -15.03 -22.28 26.33
CA ILE A 2 -13.99 -22.62 25.34
C ILE A 2 -13.06 -23.68 25.95
N ASN A 3 -12.81 -24.77 25.22
CA ASN A 3 -11.81 -25.74 25.63
C ASN A 3 -10.43 -25.27 25.17
N ILE A 4 -9.73 -24.57 26.05
CA ILE A 4 -8.43 -23.96 25.73
C ILE A 4 -7.36 -25.00 25.39
N ASN A 5 -7.40 -26.20 26.02
CA ASN A 5 -6.48 -27.28 25.67
C ASN A 5 -6.66 -27.73 24.21
N HIS A 6 -7.90 -27.79 23.74
CA HIS A 6 -8.18 -28.12 22.35
C HIS A 6 -7.64 -27.04 21.40
N GLU A 7 -7.81 -25.76 21.73
CA GLU A 7 -7.31 -24.67 20.87
C GLU A 7 -5.77 -24.62 20.85
N ILE A 8 -5.08 -24.90 21.96
CA ILE A 8 -3.61 -25.00 21.97
C ILE A 8 -3.15 -26.16 21.07
N ASN A 9 -3.78 -27.34 21.17
CA ASN A 9 -3.46 -28.48 20.30
C ASN A 9 -3.70 -28.14 18.82
N ARG A 10 -4.79 -27.43 18.51
CA ARG A 10 -5.08 -26.94 17.14
C ARG A 10 -3.99 -25.99 16.64
N LEU A 11 -3.56 -25.03 17.46
CA LEU A 11 -2.52 -24.07 17.09
C LEU A 11 -1.17 -24.75 16.84
N ILE A 12 -0.77 -25.68 17.69
CA ILE A 12 0.46 -26.48 17.50
C ILE A 12 0.37 -27.30 16.20
N ASN A 13 -0.75 -27.98 15.95
CA ASN A 13 -0.94 -28.73 14.71
C ASN A 13 -0.91 -27.82 13.47
N PHE A 14 -1.55 -26.65 13.53
CA PHE A 14 -1.50 -25.63 12.48
C PHE A 14 -0.06 -25.19 12.22
N ALA A 15 0.70 -24.87 13.28
CA ALA A 15 2.08 -24.41 13.18
C ALA A 15 3.01 -25.46 12.56
N LEU A 16 2.81 -26.75 12.88
CA LEU A 16 3.52 -27.85 12.24
C LEU A 16 3.20 -27.98 10.75
N LYS A 17 1.90 -27.94 10.39
CA LYS A 17 1.44 -28.05 9.00
C LYS A 17 1.89 -26.88 8.12
N LYS A 18 1.97 -25.66 8.69
CA LYS A 18 2.46 -24.46 8.00
C LYS A 18 3.98 -24.27 8.11
N GLU A 19 4.69 -25.27 8.64
CA GLU A 19 6.15 -25.23 8.81
C GLU A 19 6.67 -24.00 9.57
N LEU A 20 5.86 -23.46 10.50
CA LEU A 20 6.29 -22.41 11.43
C LEU A 20 7.23 -22.98 12.51
N ILE A 21 6.96 -24.21 12.94
CA ILE A 21 7.78 -24.98 13.89
C ILE A 21 8.02 -26.38 13.35
N THR A 22 9.01 -27.05 13.91
CA THR A 22 9.29 -28.47 13.65
C THR A 22 8.81 -29.36 14.80
N ALA A 23 8.83 -30.69 14.62
CA ALA A 23 8.47 -31.62 15.69
C ALA A 23 9.36 -31.46 16.96
N ALA A 24 10.60 -30.98 16.80
CA ALA A 24 11.50 -30.71 17.92
C ALA A 24 11.04 -29.54 18.80
N ASP A 25 10.28 -28.61 18.24
CA ASP A 25 9.85 -27.37 18.89
C ASP A 25 8.51 -27.52 19.65
N VAL A 26 7.78 -28.61 19.43
CA VAL A 26 6.41 -28.79 19.93
C VAL A 26 6.31 -28.58 21.45
N ILE A 27 7.16 -29.22 22.24
CA ILE A 27 7.15 -29.10 23.70
C ILE A 27 7.47 -27.68 24.12
N TYR A 28 8.50 -27.09 23.52
CA TYR A 28 8.89 -25.72 23.81
C TYR A 28 7.76 -24.72 23.52
N SER A 29 7.19 -24.78 22.32
CA SER A 29 6.11 -23.88 21.90
C SER A 29 4.85 -24.07 22.75
N THR A 30 4.51 -25.32 23.10
CA THR A 30 3.40 -25.61 24.02
C THR A 30 3.64 -24.93 25.38
N ASN A 31 4.82 -25.10 25.97
CA ASN A 31 5.16 -24.47 27.25
C ASN A 31 5.13 -22.95 27.20
N MET A 32 5.56 -22.36 26.08
CA MET A 32 5.45 -20.90 25.86
C MET A 32 4.00 -20.44 25.82
N LEU A 33 3.11 -21.18 25.13
CA LEU A 33 1.67 -20.91 25.09
C LEU A 33 1.04 -21.01 26.48
N LEU A 34 1.34 -22.08 27.23
CA LEU A 34 0.85 -22.26 28.61
C LEU A 34 1.26 -21.08 29.51
N GLY A 35 2.53 -20.66 29.44
CA GLY A 35 3.04 -19.51 30.17
C GLY A 35 2.33 -18.21 29.78
N THR A 36 2.11 -17.96 28.50
CA THR A 36 1.43 -16.75 27.98
C THR A 36 -0.04 -16.72 28.39
N LEU A 37 -0.70 -17.87 28.44
CA LEU A 37 -2.10 -18.04 28.85
C LEU A 37 -2.30 -18.21 30.35
N ASN A 38 -1.23 -18.27 31.14
CA ASN A 38 -1.24 -18.52 32.58
C ASN A 38 -1.97 -19.83 32.95
N ILE A 39 -1.69 -20.91 32.18
CA ILE A 39 -2.28 -22.23 32.33
C ILE A 39 -1.24 -23.19 32.93
N ASN A 40 -1.63 -23.93 33.98
CA ASN A 40 -0.74 -24.86 34.68
C ASN A 40 -0.95 -26.34 34.32
N GLU A 41 -2.06 -26.67 33.66
CA GLU A 41 -2.41 -28.03 33.26
C GLU A 41 -2.67 -28.10 31.77
N PHE A 42 -2.14 -29.14 31.12
CA PHE A 42 -2.30 -29.33 29.69
C PHE A 42 -2.44 -30.83 29.38
N GLU A 43 -3.36 -31.13 28.48
CA GLU A 43 -3.56 -32.49 27.95
C GLU A 43 -3.38 -32.49 26.43
N VAL A 44 -2.51 -33.36 25.92
CA VAL A 44 -2.32 -33.56 24.50
C VAL A 44 -3.54 -34.30 23.94
N SER A 45 -4.14 -33.76 22.91
CA SER A 45 -5.26 -34.41 22.20
C SER A 45 -5.04 -34.35 20.68
N GLU A 46 -5.57 -35.36 20.00
CA GLU A 46 -5.62 -35.35 18.55
C GLU A 46 -6.59 -34.28 18.06
N VAL A 47 -6.18 -33.55 17.05
CA VAL A 47 -6.99 -32.51 16.39
C VAL A 47 -6.99 -32.76 14.88
N PHE A 48 -8.13 -32.52 14.27
CA PHE A 48 -8.35 -32.75 12.84
C PHE A 48 -8.74 -31.44 12.16
N GLY A 49 -8.51 -31.38 10.87
CA GLY A 49 -8.86 -30.27 10.01
C GLY A 49 -7.64 -29.50 9.51
N ASP A 50 -7.85 -28.85 8.39
CA ASP A 50 -6.87 -27.95 7.75
C ASP A 50 -7.43 -26.55 7.76
N LEU A 51 -6.59 -25.60 8.14
CA LEU A 51 -6.90 -24.19 8.12
C LEU A 51 -5.89 -23.44 7.25
N GLU A 52 -6.38 -22.49 6.49
CA GLU A 52 -5.50 -21.59 5.71
C GLU A 52 -4.83 -20.57 6.60
N THR A 53 -5.55 -20.04 7.60
CA THR A 53 -5.08 -19.03 8.54
C THR A 53 -5.33 -19.46 9.99
N PRO A 54 -4.59 -18.93 10.97
CA PRO A 54 -4.78 -19.25 12.38
C PRO A 54 -5.98 -18.52 13.00
N THR A 55 -6.65 -17.62 12.28
CA THR A 55 -7.70 -16.73 12.81
C THR A 55 -8.78 -17.46 13.61
N PRO A 56 -9.40 -18.57 13.15
CA PRO A 56 -10.45 -19.22 13.91
C PRO A 56 -9.98 -19.82 15.26
N ILE A 57 -8.69 -20.17 15.36
CA ILE A 57 -8.08 -20.64 16.60
C ILE A 57 -7.81 -19.45 17.52
N LEU A 58 -7.23 -18.39 16.96
CA LEU A 58 -6.88 -17.20 17.70
C LEU A 58 -8.11 -16.51 18.30
N GLU A 59 -9.21 -16.41 17.57
CA GLU A 59 -10.46 -15.84 18.10
C GLU A 59 -10.94 -16.59 19.35
N ASN A 60 -10.94 -17.93 19.35
CA ASN A 60 -11.29 -18.71 20.52
C ASN A 60 -10.32 -18.49 21.69
N ILE A 61 -9.01 -18.41 21.42
CA ILE A 61 -7.99 -18.14 22.44
C ILE A 61 -8.17 -16.74 23.02
N LEU A 62 -8.46 -15.74 22.20
CA LEU A 62 -8.71 -14.36 22.63
C LEU A 62 -9.99 -14.23 23.46
N ASP A 63 -11.05 -14.93 23.08
CA ASP A 63 -12.28 -14.97 23.87
C ASP A 63 -12.05 -15.60 25.23
N TYR A 64 -11.29 -16.72 25.27
CA TYR A 64 -10.85 -17.32 26.54
C TYR A 64 -10.05 -16.32 27.40
N ALA A 65 -9.12 -15.58 26.77
CA ALA A 65 -8.29 -14.60 27.48
C ALA A 65 -9.13 -13.44 28.04
N CYS A 66 -10.15 -12.97 27.32
CA CYS A 66 -11.10 -11.97 27.79
C CYS A 66 -11.97 -12.50 28.96
N GLU A 67 -12.53 -13.73 28.81
CA GLU A 67 -13.35 -14.37 29.84
C GLU A 67 -12.57 -14.55 31.16
N ASN A 68 -11.27 -14.85 31.07
CA ASN A 68 -10.38 -15.03 32.24
C ASN A 68 -9.64 -13.74 32.64
N GLN A 69 -10.02 -12.59 32.13
CA GLN A 69 -9.48 -11.27 32.48
C GLN A 69 -7.96 -11.14 32.28
N LEU A 70 -7.38 -11.87 31.31
CA LEU A 70 -5.98 -11.74 30.92
C LEU A 70 -5.77 -10.48 30.08
N ILE A 71 -6.78 -10.09 29.30
CA ILE A 71 -6.81 -8.88 28.49
C ILE A 71 -8.20 -8.22 28.55
N GLU A 72 -8.28 -6.94 28.20
CA GLU A 72 -9.54 -6.26 27.96
C GLU A 72 -10.08 -6.62 26.55
N ASN A 73 -11.40 -6.68 26.42
CA ASN A 73 -12.04 -6.94 25.13
C ASN A 73 -12.08 -5.64 24.30
N THR A 74 -10.93 -5.19 23.81
CA THR A 74 -10.78 -4.11 22.83
C THR A 74 -9.96 -4.62 21.65
N VAL A 75 -10.12 -3.98 20.48
CA VAL A 75 -9.38 -4.37 19.27
C VAL A 75 -7.87 -4.31 19.51
N THR A 76 -7.39 -3.27 20.19
CA THR A 76 -5.95 -3.10 20.44
C THR A 76 -5.38 -4.18 21.34
N GLU A 77 -6.05 -4.49 22.47
CA GLU A 77 -5.60 -5.52 23.40
C GLU A 77 -5.63 -6.92 22.76
N ARG A 78 -6.68 -7.22 21.99
CA ARG A 78 -6.76 -8.46 21.22
C ARG A 78 -5.62 -8.56 20.21
N ASP A 79 -5.30 -7.49 19.46
CA ASP A 79 -4.22 -7.45 18.49
C ASP A 79 -2.82 -7.58 19.12
N LEU A 80 -2.62 -7.03 20.31
CA LEU A 80 -1.38 -7.21 21.06
C LEU A 80 -1.23 -8.66 21.54
N PHE A 81 -2.31 -9.26 22.02
CA PHE A 81 -2.28 -10.58 22.61
C PHE A 81 -2.21 -11.69 21.57
N ASP A 82 -2.91 -11.57 20.43
CA ASP A 82 -2.83 -12.58 19.38
C ASP A 82 -1.42 -12.68 18.77
N THR A 83 -0.71 -11.55 18.63
CA THR A 83 0.69 -11.60 18.19
C THR A 83 1.62 -12.21 19.24
N ALA A 84 1.32 -12.05 20.55
CA ALA A 84 2.04 -12.72 21.62
C ALA A 84 1.83 -14.25 21.57
N ILE A 85 0.59 -14.69 21.36
CA ILE A 85 0.24 -16.11 21.17
C ILE A 85 0.96 -16.67 19.95
N MET A 86 0.85 -16.01 18.79
CA MET A 86 1.51 -16.46 17.56
C MET A 86 3.04 -16.49 17.70
N ASN A 87 3.63 -15.56 18.45
CA ASN A 87 5.08 -15.53 18.66
C ASN A 87 5.61 -16.80 19.36
N CYS A 88 4.77 -17.52 20.13
CA CYS A 88 5.14 -18.81 20.74
C CYS A 88 5.42 -19.92 19.71
N VAL A 89 4.90 -19.77 18.48
CA VAL A 89 5.05 -20.73 17.39
C VAL A 89 5.79 -20.14 16.18
N MET A 90 6.47 -19.02 16.34
CA MET A 90 7.20 -18.36 15.26
C MET A 90 8.65 -18.83 15.14
N PRO A 91 9.16 -19.06 13.92
CA PRO A 91 10.59 -19.27 13.69
C PRO A 91 11.38 -18.00 14.04
N ARG A 92 12.63 -18.18 14.45
CA ARG A 92 13.54 -17.05 14.70
C ARG A 92 13.90 -16.32 13.40
N PRO A 93 14.24 -15.00 13.45
CA PRO A 93 14.67 -14.26 12.27
C PRO A 93 15.81 -14.96 11.48
N SER A 94 16.80 -15.53 12.18
CA SER A 94 17.91 -16.26 11.54
C SER A 94 17.47 -17.49 10.76
N GLU A 95 16.45 -18.21 11.23
CA GLU A 95 15.88 -19.38 10.54
C GLU A 95 15.13 -18.95 9.28
N VAL A 96 14.32 -17.89 9.41
CA VAL A 96 13.56 -17.33 8.28
C VAL A 96 14.51 -16.83 7.19
N ILE A 97 15.54 -16.06 7.57
CA ILE A 97 16.56 -15.54 6.63
C ILE A 97 17.30 -16.70 5.95
N SER A 98 17.74 -17.71 6.73
CA SER A 98 18.44 -18.88 6.18
C SER A 98 17.57 -19.64 5.18
N LYS A 99 16.29 -19.92 5.51
CA LYS A 99 15.35 -20.61 4.63
C LYS A 99 15.06 -19.80 3.38
N TYR A 100 14.87 -18.48 3.52
CA TYR A 100 14.69 -17.57 2.39
C TYR A 100 15.86 -17.65 1.40
N HIS A 101 17.10 -17.51 1.88
CA HIS A 101 18.29 -17.57 1.01
C HIS A 101 18.49 -18.95 0.37
N ASN A 102 18.21 -20.03 1.07
CA ASN A 102 18.28 -21.37 0.50
C ASN A 102 17.28 -21.54 -0.66
N LEU A 103 16.06 -21.01 -0.51
CA LEU A 103 15.05 -21.02 -1.57
C LEU A 103 15.38 -20.04 -2.70
N TYR A 104 15.96 -18.89 -2.36
CA TYR A 104 16.41 -17.90 -3.34
C TYR A 104 17.49 -18.48 -4.28
N ASN A 105 18.37 -19.32 -3.78
CA ASN A 105 19.34 -20.04 -4.61
C ASN A 105 18.70 -21.03 -5.59
N VAL A 106 17.43 -21.42 -5.37
CA VAL A 106 16.65 -22.23 -6.32
C VAL A 106 15.94 -21.32 -7.32
N SER A 107 15.19 -20.36 -6.82
CA SER A 107 14.62 -19.24 -7.60
C SER A 107 14.16 -18.11 -6.68
N PRO A 108 14.23 -16.83 -7.12
CA PRO A 108 13.68 -15.70 -6.38
C PRO A 108 12.19 -15.88 -6.04
N GLN A 109 11.38 -16.45 -6.95
CA GLN A 109 9.96 -16.69 -6.75
C GLN A 109 9.68 -17.64 -5.58
N LYS A 110 10.43 -18.75 -5.46
CA LYS A 110 10.27 -19.68 -4.32
C LYS A 110 10.58 -19.02 -2.98
N ALA A 111 11.53 -18.10 -2.97
CA ALA A 111 11.87 -17.37 -1.75
C ALA A 111 10.76 -16.40 -1.34
N THR A 112 10.19 -15.66 -2.31
CA THR A 112 9.10 -14.72 -2.05
C THR A 112 7.80 -15.45 -1.69
N GLU A 113 7.45 -16.56 -2.37
CA GLU A 113 6.33 -17.43 -2.02
C GLU A 113 6.42 -17.90 -0.57
N TYR A 114 7.56 -18.50 -0.18
CA TYR A 114 7.76 -18.92 1.21
C TYR A 114 7.57 -17.79 2.21
N TYR A 115 8.15 -16.62 1.93
CA TYR A 115 8.10 -15.50 2.87
C TYR A 115 6.71 -14.86 2.94
N TYR A 116 5.97 -14.87 1.83
CA TYR A 116 4.57 -14.42 1.78
C TYR A 116 3.65 -15.37 2.55
N ASP A 117 3.79 -16.69 2.32
CA ASP A 117 3.06 -17.72 3.05
C ASP A 117 3.33 -17.67 4.56
N LEU A 118 4.60 -17.47 4.96
CA LEU A 118 4.98 -17.25 6.36
C LEU A 118 4.24 -16.04 6.94
N SER A 119 4.16 -14.94 6.19
CA SER A 119 3.52 -13.70 6.65
C SER A 119 2.01 -13.87 6.83
N ILE A 120 1.35 -14.70 6.02
CA ILE A 120 -0.06 -15.09 6.18
C ILE A 120 -0.23 -16.07 7.35
N ALA A 121 0.55 -17.15 7.37
CA ALA A 121 0.45 -18.20 8.39
C ALA A 121 0.74 -17.66 9.80
N SER A 122 1.59 -16.66 9.93
CA SER A 122 1.91 -16.00 11.20
C SER A 122 0.88 -14.96 11.66
N ASN A 123 -0.21 -14.76 10.92
CA ASN A 123 -1.19 -13.69 11.15
C ASN A 123 -0.58 -12.27 11.11
N TYR A 124 0.63 -12.11 10.57
CA TYR A 124 1.20 -10.79 10.32
C TYR A 124 0.40 -10.06 9.23
N ILE A 125 0.09 -10.77 8.13
CA ILE A 125 -0.93 -10.37 7.16
C ILE A 125 -2.27 -10.91 7.65
N ARG A 126 -3.15 -10.03 8.07
CA ARG A 126 -4.47 -10.39 8.61
C ARG A 126 -5.47 -10.61 7.47
N LYS A 127 -5.40 -11.80 6.86
CA LYS A 127 -6.21 -12.15 5.70
C LYS A 127 -7.71 -12.01 5.98
N ASP A 128 -8.16 -12.37 7.18
CA ASP A 128 -9.56 -12.23 7.64
C ASP A 128 -10.08 -10.77 7.57
N ARG A 129 -9.20 -9.79 7.73
CA ARG A 129 -9.55 -8.36 7.61
C ARG A 129 -9.45 -7.89 6.17
N ILE A 130 -8.41 -8.32 5.44
CA ILE A 130 -8.19 -7.96 4.04
C ILE A 130 -9.33 -8.49 3.15
N ASP A 131 -9.80 -9.71 3.41
CA ASP A 131 -10.90 -10.33 2.66
C ASP A 131 -12.26 -9.62 2.85
N LYS A 132 -12.36 -8.68 3.81
CA LYS A 132 -13.54 -7.82 3.97
C LYS A 132 -13.54 -6.60 3.05
N ASN A 133 -12.38 -6.26 2.46
CA ASN A 133 -12.29 -5.16 1.52
C ASN A 133 -13.25 -5.38 0.35
N ILE A 134 -13.89 -4.30 -0.10
CA ILE A 134 -14.72 -4.34 -1.30
C ILE A 134 -13.82 -3.94 -2.46
N VAL A 135 -13.68 -4.82 -3.45
CA VAL A 135 -12.77 -4.62 -4.59
C VAL A 135 -13.48 -4.88 -5.91
N TRP A 136 -13.22 -4.03 -6.90
CA TRP A 136 -13.70 -4.20 -8.27
C TRP A 136 -12.78 -3.50 -9.27
N LYS A 137 -13.00 -3.76 -10.55
CA LYS A 137 -12.33 -3.05 -11.65
C LYS A 137 -13.30 -2.12 -12.34
N ALA A 138 -12.89 -0.88 -12.54
CA ALA A 138 -13.67 0.12 -13.26
C ALA A 138 -13.04 0.39 -14.64
N PRO A 139 -13.73 0.08 -15.76
CA PRO A 139 -13.18 0.28 -17.09
C PRO A 139 -13.10 1.78 -17.41
N THR A 140 -11.97 2.20 -18.00
CA THR A 140 -11.75 3.57 -18.46
C THR A 140 -11.05 3.59 -19.82
N GLU A 141 -10.94 4.77 -20.42
CA GLU A 141 -10.16 4.96 -21.67
C GLU A 141 -8.65 4.74 -21.47
N TYR A 142 -8.17 4.61 -20.22
CA TYR A 142 -6.77 4.38 -19.86
C TYR A 142 -6.50 2.94 -19.39
N GLY A 143 -7.50 2.07 -19.44
CA GLY A 143 -7.49 0.72 -18.91
C GLY A 143 -8.39 0.57 -17.68
N ASP A 144 -8.43 -0.64 -17.13
CA ASP A 144 -9.24 -0.95 -15.96
C ASP A 144 -8.55 -0.47 -14.68
N LEU A 145 -9.15 0.50 -14.00
CA LEU A 145 -8.67 0.95 -12.69
C LEU A 145 -9.09 -0.04 -11.60
N ASP A 146 -8.18 -0.35 -10.70
CA ASP A 146 -8.48 -1.15 -9.51
C ASP A 146 -9.07 -0.24 -8.43
N ILE A 147 -10.26 -0.59 -7.92
CA ILE A 147 -10.92 0.18 -6.86
C ILE A 147 -11.05 -0.69 -5.62
N THR A 148 -10.61 -0.15 -4.48
CA THR A 148 -10.68 -0.83 -3.18
C THR A 148 -11.28 0.11 -2.14
N ILE A 149 -12.42 -0.28 -1.54
CA ILE A 149 -12.87 0.30 -0.27
C ILE A 149 -12.19 -0.48 0.84
N ASN A 150 -11.29 0.19 1.56
CA ASN A 150 -10.45 -0.44 2.56
C ASN A 150 -11.19 -0.60 3.89
N LEU A 151 -11.58 -1.82 4.21
CA LEU A 151 -12.22 -2.22 5.47
C LEU A 151 -11.26 -2.95 6.42
N SER A 152 -10.01 -3.19 6.00
CA SER A 152 -9.03 -3.95 6.77
C SER A 152 -8.47 -3.22 7.99
N LYS A 153 -8.62 -1.89 8.03
CA LYS A 153 -8.14 -1.05 9.15
C LYS A 153 -9.28 -0.85 10.15
N PRO A 154 -9.25 -1.54 11.32
CA PRO A 154 -10.29 -1.39 12.31
C PRO A 154 -10.33 0.02 12.88
N GLU A 155 -11.52 0.49 13.22
CA GLU A 155 -11.69 1.72 14.00
C GLU A 155 -11.14 1.53 15.41
N LYS A 156 -10.48 2.57 15.93
CA LYS A 156 -9.96 2.53 17.29
C LYS A 156 -11.09 2.67 18.31
N ASP A 157 -11.10 1.80 19.31
CA ASP A 157 -12.02 1.91 20.45
C ASP A 157 -11.79 3.26 21.16
N PRO A 158 -12.86 4.01 21.52
CA PRO A 158 -12.75 5.26 22.28
C PRO A 158 -11.96 5.11 23.60
N ARG A 159 -12.04 3.94 24.25
CA ARG A 159 -11.29 3.61 25.47
C ARG A 159 -9.78 3.56 25.16
N ASP A 160 -9.39 2.95 24.05
CA ASP A 160 -8.00 2.86 23.59
C ASP A 160 -7.47 4.25 23.22
N ILE A 161 -8.29 5.09 22.59
CA ILE A 161 -7.92 6.48 22.27
C ILE A 161 -7.67 7.28 23.57
N ALA A 162 -8.50 7.09 24.59
CA ALA A 162 -8.34 7.77 25.89
C ALA A 162 -7.06 7.31 26.60
N LYS A 163 -6.80 5.98 26.66
CA LYS A 163 -5.57 5.41 27.24
C LYS A 163 -4.32 5.88 26.48
N ALA A 164 -4.38 5.92 25.15
CA ALA A 164 -3.28 6.35 24.30
C ALA A 164 -2.78 7.77 24.61
N LYS A 165 -3.69 8.69 24.99
CA LYS A 165 -3.35 10.06 25.37
C LYS A 165 -2.55 10.15 26.68
N LEU A 166 -2.62 9.13 27.54
CA LEU A 166 -1.95 9.09 28.84
C LEU A 166 -0.56 8.45 28.78
N VAL A 167 -0.24 7.75 27.67
CA VAL A 167 1.05 7.07 27.52
C VAL A 167 2.09 8.02 26.94
N LYS A 168 3.26 8.11 27.56
CA LYS A 168 4.41 8.84 27.03
C LYS A 168 4.77 8.25 25.65
N SER A 169 5.03 9.14 24.69
CA SER A 169 5.57 8.72 23.39
C SER A 169 6.90 7.99 23.58
N SER A 170 7.00 6.77 23.09
CA SER A 170 8.25 6.01 23.02
C SER A 170 9.05 6.46 21.80
N SER A 171 10.38 6.52 21.94
CA SER A 171 11.29 6.74 20.81
C SER A 171 11.83 5.42 20.24
N TYR A 172 11.31 4.28 20.67
CA TYR A 172 11.71 2.95 20.23
C TYR A 172 10.47 2.06 20.01
N PRO A 173 10.29 1.55 18.81
CA PRO A 173 10.94 1.97 17.54
C PRO A 173 10.63 3.44 17.19
N LYS A 174 11.50 4.12 16.43
CA LYS A 174 11.28 5.54 16.08
C LYS A 174 10.07 5.74 15.15
N CYS A 175 9.80 4.80 14.25
CA CYS A 175 8.62 4.81 13.37
C CYS A 175 8.23 3.38 12.98
N LEU A 176 7.11 3.25 12.23
CA LEU A 176 6.57 1.96 11.79
C LEU A 176 7.45 1.20 10.79
N LEU A 177 8.43 1.86 10.16
CA LEU A 177 9.34 1.29 9.17
C LEU A 177 10.74 1.01 9.72
N CYS A 178 11.02 1.29 11.00
CA CYS A 178 12.32 0.96 11.59
C CYS A 178 12.50 -0.56 11.73
N LYS A 179 13.70 -1.07 11.45
CA LYS A 179 14.06 -2.49 11.62
C LYS A 179 13.81 -2.99 13.06
N GLU A 180 13.85 -2.11 14.04
CA GLU A 180 13.55 -2.39 15.45
C GLU A 180 12.11 -2.82 15.71
N ASN A 181 11.24 -2.75 14.70
CA ASN A 181 9.90 -3.34 14.77
C ASN A 181 9.92 -4.87 14.74
N GLU A 182 10.97 -5.50 14.21
CA GLU A 182 11.05 -6.96 14.16
C GLU A 182 10.96 -7.56 15.56
N GLY A 183 9.91 -8.33 15.84
CA GLY A 183 9.67 -8.92 17.14
C GLY A 183 9.17 -7.96 18.23
N PHE A 184 8.90 -6.70 17.92
CA PHE A 184 8.44 -5.71 18.90
C PHE A 184 7.05 -6.05 19.42
N TYR A 185 6.88 -6.08 20.76
CA TYR A 185 5.62 -6.50 21.38
C TYR A 185 4.44 -5.53 21.14
N GLY A 186 4.74 -4.27 20.80
CA GLY A 186 3.73 -3.25 20.59
C GLY A 186 3.20 -2.63 21.89
N HIS A 187 2.34 -1.65 21.77
CA HIS A 187 1.58 -1.03 22.85
C HIS A 187 0.42 -0.22 22.26
N ILE A 188 -0.41 0.39 23.09
CA ILE A 188 -1.63 1.11 22.67
C ILE A 188 -1.42 2.16 21.56
N ASN A 189 -0.22 2.74 21.47
CA ASN A 189 0.16 3.74 20.47
C ASN A 189 1.04 3.19 19.33
N HIS A 190 1.42 1.90 19.40
CA HIS A 190 2.27 1.26 18.40
C HIS A 190 1.81 -0.17 18.16
N PRO A 191 1.57 -0.59 16.91
CA PRO A 191 1.05 -1.92 16.62
C PRO A 191 2.01 -3.01 17.08
N ALA A 192 1.45 -4.15 17.47
CA ALA A 192 2.21 -5.35 17.76
C ALA A 192 2.95 -5.85 16.50
N ARG A 193 4.18 -6.28 16.66
CA ARG A 193 5.08 -6.75 15.61
C ARG A 193 5.83 -8.03 16.00
N GLN A 194 5.33 -8.82 16.96
CA GLN A 194 6.02 -10.02 17.42
C GLN A 194 6.13 -11.09 16.33
N THR A 195 5.16 -11.12 15.39
CA THR A 195 5.18 -12.03 14.24
C THR A 195 5.87 -11.42 13.00
N HIS A 196 6.29 -10.16 13.07
CA HIS A 196 7.00 -9.50 11.99
C HIS A 196 8.41 -10.06 11.83
N ARG A 197 8.79 -10.39 10.60
CA ARG A 197 10.13 -10.79 10.18
C ARG A 197 10.54 -9.95 8.98
N ILE A 198 11.84 -9.66 8.86
CA ILE A 198 12.40 -8.88 7.75
C ILE A 198 13.56 -9.64 7.10
N ILE A 199 13.69 -9.51 5.79
CA ILE A 199 14.76 -10.13 5.01
C ILE A 199 15.78 -9.07 4.63
N PRO A 200 17.06 -9.21 5.00
CA PRO A 200 18.09 -8.26 4.60
C PRO A 200 18.32 -8.31 3.08
N LEU A 201 18.41 -7.12 2.48
CA LEU A 201 18.74 -6.91 1.09
C LEU A 201 20.04 -6.13 1.00
N ASP A 202 21.03 -6.66 0.28
CA ASP A 202 22.29 -5.99 0.02
C ASP A 202 22.20 -5.17 -1.27
N PHE A 203 22.07 -3.85 -1.11
CA PHE A 203 22.27 -2.89 -2.18
C PHE A 203 23.72 -2.41 -2.13
N ASP A 204 24.29 -2.06 -3.27
CA ASP A 204 25.72 -1.78 -3.42
C ASP A 204 26.27 -0.75 -2.42
N THR A 205 25.45 0.22 -2.00
CA THR A 205 25.89 1.34 -1.15
C THR A 205 25.23 1.37 0.22
N GLN A 206 24.11 0.69 0.40
CA GLN A 206 23.27 0.78 1.61
C GLN A 206 22.58 -0.55 1.89
N LYS A 207 22.25 -0.79 3.16
CA LYS A 207 21.46 -1.95 3.57
C LYS A 207 19.99 -1.60 3.64
N TYR A 208 19.18 -2.42 3.02
CA TYR A 208 17.73 -2.39 3.10
C TYR A 208 17.19 -3.70 3.64
N TYR A 209 15.93 -3.70 3.98
CA TYR A 209 15.19 -4.90 4.36
C TYR A 209 13.90 -4.98 3.57
N LEU A 210 13.53 -6.20 3.21
CA LEU A 210 12.22 -6.52 2.64
C LEU A 210 11.26 -6.90 3.76
N GLN A 211 10.06 -6.35 3.74
CA GLN A 211 8.90 -6.80 4.52
C GLN A 211 7.64 -6.78 3.65
N TYR A 212 6.68 -7.66 3.91
CA TYR A 212 5.36 -7.48 3.33
C TYR A 212 4.56 -6.43 4.09
N SER A 213 3.66 -5.76 3.39
CA SER A 213 2.72 -4.85 4.01
C SER A 213 1.63 -5.63 4.72
N PRO A 214 1.32 -5.37 6.00
CA PRO A 214 0.22 -6.04 6.67
C PRO A 214 -1.16 -5.67 6.11
N TYR A 215 -1.23 -4.64 5.27
CA TYR A 215 -2.49 -4.17 4.66
C TYR A 215 -2.76 -4.75 3.28
N THR A 216 -1.75 -5.27 2.58
CA THR A 216 -1.80 -5.99 1.30
C THR A 216 -2.85 -5.43 0.33
N TYR A 217 -2.57 -4.27 -0.27
CA TYR A 217 -3.49 -3.64 -1.23
C TYR A 217 -3.51 -4.35 -2.60
N TYR A 218 -2.47 -5.13 -2.90
CA TYR A 218 -2.29 -5.94 -4.10
C TYR A 218 -1.40 -7.14 -3.78
N ASN A 219 -1.32 -8.10 -4.70
CA ASN A 219 -0.57 -9.34 -4.47
C ASN A 219 0.89 -9.09 -4.10
N GLU A 220 1.33 -9.70 -3.01
CA GLU A 220 2.70 -9.61 -2.48
C GLU A 220 3.18 -8.17 -2.27
N HIS A 221 2.27 -7.26 -1.89
CA HIS A 221 2.60 -5.88 -1.55
C HIS A 221 3.69 -5.83 -0.49
N CYS A 222 4.86 -5.30 -0.85
CA CYS A 222 6.03 -5.24 0.02
C CYS A 222 6.55 -3.82 0.21
N ILE A 223 7.32 -3.64 1.28
CA ILE A 223 8.05 -2.42 1.60
C ILE A 223 9.54 -2.77 1.63
N ILE A 224 10.35 -1.97 0.97
CA ILE A 224 11.81 -2.04 0.99
C ILE A 224 12.27 -0.87 1.85
N LEU A 225 12.61 -1.14 3.12
CA LEU A 225 12.93 -0.11 4.10
C LEU A 225 14.46 0.04 4.28
N ASN A 226 14.92 1.26 4.37
CA ASN A 226 16.31 1.56 4.68
C ASN A 226 16.68 1.08 6.10
N SER A 227 17.86 0.53 6.28
CA SER A 227 18.35 0.10 7.61
C SER A 227 18.51 1.24 8.60
N GLU A 228 18.65 2.47 8.11
CA GLU A 228 18.80 3.68 8.88
C GLU A 228 17.56 4.57 8.79
N HIS A 229 17.18 5.18 9.91
CA HIS A 229 16.06 6.12 9.96
C HIS A 229 16.49 7.50 9.41
N ILE A 230 16.51 7.62 8.09
CA ILE A 230 16.85 8.84 7.36
C ILE A 230 15.66 9.30 6.50
N PRO A 231 15.49 10.60 6.26
CA PRO A 231 14.40 11.11 5.42
C PRO A 231 14.48 10.60 3.98
N MET A 232 13.31 10.41 3.36
CA MET A 232 13.20 10.14 1.93
C MET A 232 13.78 11.27 1.09
N LYS A 233 14.43 10.90 0.00
CA LYS A 233 14.93 11.83 -0.99
C LYS A 233 14.95 11.15 -2.35
N ILE A 234 14.29 11.76 -3.33
CA ILE A 234 14.36 11.31 -4.72
C ILE A 234 15.66 11.87 -5.34
N ASN A 235 16.53 10.97 -5.78
CA ASN A 235 17.80 11.31 -6.43
C ASN A 235 18.28 10.13 -7.29
N LYS A 236 19.47 10.25 -7.86
CA LYS A 236 20.08 9.18 -8.68
C LYS A 236 20.19 7.86 -7.95
N ASP A 237 20.47 7.86 -6.63
CA ASP A 237 20.56 6.65 -5.82
C ASP A 237 19.19 5.97 -5.66
N THR A 238 18.10 6.75 -5.59
CA THR A 238 16.73 6.21 -5.63
C THR A 238 16.51 5.37 -6.89
N PHE A 239 16.81 5.92 -8.06
CA PHE A 239 16.65 5.19 -9.33
C PHE A 239 17.54 3.95 -9.38
N ARG A 240 18.80 4.06 -8.93
CA ARG A 240 19.72 2.92 -8.82
C ARG A 240 19.15 1.82 -7.93
N ASN A 241 18.67 2.17 -6.75
CA ASN A 241 18.14 1.21 -5.79
C ASN A 241 16.89 0.49 -6.32
N LEU A 242 16.00 1.22 -6.99
CA LEU A 242 14.83 0.61 -7.64
C LEU A 242 15.24 -0.38 -8.73
N LEU A 243 16.24 -0.03 -9.56
CA LEU A 243 16.75 -0.93 -10.62
C LEU A 243 17.50 -2.13 -10.03
N VAL A 244 18.28 -1.95 -8.95
CA VAL A 244 18.94 -3.05 -8.23
C VAL A 244 17.91 -4.00 -7.63
N PHE A 245 16.84 -3.48 -7.03
CA PHE A 245 15.77 -4.33 -6.52
C PHE A 245 15.14 -5.20 -7.59
N THR A 246 14.95 -4.68 -8.82
CA THR A 246 14.45 -5.48 -9.94
C THR A 246 15.46 -6.52 -10.46
N ASP A 247 16.75 -6.39 -10.12
CA ASP A 247 17.73 -7.46 -10.35
C ASP A 247 17.60 -8.56 -9.30
N ILE A 248 17.38 -8.18 -8.03
CA ILE A 248 17.20 -9.13 -6.92
C ILE A 248 15.90 -9.92 -7.09
N LEU A 249 14.79 -9.23 -7.38
CA LEU A 249 13.46 -9.83 -7.57
C LEU A 249 12.87 -9.44 -8.93
N PRO A 250 13.28 -10.13 -10.04
CA PRO A 250 12.91 -9.72 -11.40
C PRO A 250 11.43 -9.80 -11.72
N HIS A 251 10.65 -10.53 -10.94
CA HIS A 251 9.20 -10.68 -11.07
C HIS A 251 8.42 -9.61 -10.30
N TYR A 252 9.11 -8.71 -9.58
CA TYR A 252 8.51 -7.59 -8.85
C TYR A 252 8.74 -6.28 -9.59
N PHE A 253 7.79 -5.35 -9.42
CA PHE A 253 8.06 -3.94 -9.60
C PHE A 253 8.57 -3.33 -8.29
N ALA A 254 9.18 -2.16 -8.35
CA ALA A 254 9.46 -1.30 -7.20
C ALA A 254 9.27 0.17 -7.56
N GLY A 255 8.78 0.96 -6.62
CA GLY A 255 8.61 2.40 -6.82
C GLY A 255 8.79 3.17 -5.52
N SER A 256 8.97 4.47 -5.64
CA SER A 256 9.07 5.39 -4.52
C SER A 256 7.91 6.38 -4.52
N ASN A 257 7.37 6.68 -3.35
CA ASN A 257 6.59 7.89 -3.20
C ASN A 257 7.45 9.13 -3.50
N ALA A 258 6.83 10.21 -3.89
CA ALA A 258 7.49 11.50 -3.99
C ALA A 258 7.98 11.99 -2.61
N ASP A 259 9.07 12.75 -2.59
CA ASP A 259 9.74 13.23 -1.38
C ASP A 259 9.24 14.59 -0.86
N LEU A 260 8.24 15.19 -1.53
CA LEU A 260 7.63 16.43 -1.12
C LEU A 260 6.26 16.21 -0.47
N PRO A 261 5.86 17.07 0.50
CA PRO A 261 4.50 17.06 1.06
C PRO A 261 3.43 17.18 -0.03
N ILE A 262 2.18 16.83 0.28
CA ILE A 262 1.00 16.91 -0.60
C ILE A 262 1.02 15.85 -1.72
N VAL A 263 2.17 15.63 -2.38
CA VAL A 263 2.32 14.67 -3.48
C VAL A 263 3.10 13.42 -3.07
N GLY A 264 3.58 13.37 -1.82
CA GLY A 264 4.32 12.25 -1.25
C GLY A 264 3.46 11.28 -0.44
N GLY A 265 4.09 10.22 0.05
CA GLY A 265 3.49 9.26 0.98
C GLY A 265 3.38 9.79 2.42
N SER A 266 2.83 8.96 3.30
CA SER A 266 2.57 9.32 4.70
C SER A 266 3.81 9.32 5.61
N ILE A 267 4.91 8.66 5.22
CA ILE A 267 6.13 8.53 6.03
C ILE A 267 7.32 9.06 5.22
N LEU A 268 7.51 10.37 5.24
CA LEU A 268 8.65 11.03 4.58
C LEU A 268 9.93 11.01 5.41
N SER A 269 9.82 10.71 6.71
CA SER A 269 10.94 10.73 7.65
C SER A 269 11.82 9.49 7.63
N HIS A 270 11.39 8.42 6.93
CA HIS A 270 12.13 7.16 6.81
C HIS A 270 12.17 6.73 5.35
N ASP A 271 13.36 6.66 4.78
CA ASP A 271 13.59 6.26 3.38
C ASP A 271 13.12 4.82 3.14
N HIS A 272 12.24 4.65 2.15
CA HIS A 272 11.66 3.36 1.81
C HIS A 272 11.08 3.38 0.40
N TYR A 273 10.96 2.19 -0.19
CA TYR A 273 10.29 1.93 -1.46
C TYR A 273 9.13 0.97 -1.24
N GLN A 274 8.22 0.90 -2.18
CA GLN A 274 7.16 -0.10 -2.23
C GLN A 274 7.32 -0.94 -3.49
N GLY A 275 6.95 -2.22 -3.39
CA GLY A 275 7.04 -3.15 -4.51
C GLY A 275 6.05 -4.29 -4.36
N GLY A 276 6.14 -5.26 -5.25
CA GLY A 276 5.32 -6.47 -5.19
C GLY A 276 5.16 -7.14 -6.55
N HIS A 277 4.43 -8.24 -6.55
CA HIS A 277 4.12 -9.03 -7.73
C HIS A 277 2.72 -8.69 -8.24
N TYR A 278 2.60 -7.55 -8.91
CA TYR A 278 1.31 -7.06 -9.44
C TYR A 278 1.52 -6.21 -10.69
N THR A 279 0.59 -6.29 -11.63
CA THR A 279 0.57 -5.49 -12.85
C THR A 279 -0.56 -4.46 -12.76
N PHE A 280 -0.21 -3.19 -12.78
CA PHE A 280 -1.15 -2.08 -12.70
C PHE A 280 -1.57 -1.58 -14.08
N ALA A 281 -2.73 -0.91 -14.16
CA ALA A 281 -3.24 -0.33 -15.39
C ALA A 281 -2.22 0.63 -16.05
N MET A 282 -1.48 1.43 -15.28
CA MET A 282 -0.44 2.32 -15.81
C MET A 282 0.70 1.55 -16.49
N GLU A 283 1.06 0.36 -16.00
CA GLU A 283 2.09 -0.47 -16.62
C GLU A 283 1.67 -0.93 -18.02
N GLU A 284 0.41 -1.33 -18.18
CA GLU A 284 -0.16 -1.80 -19.46
C GLU A 284 -0.49 -0.66 -20.43
N ALA A 285 -0.58 0.58 -19.92
CA ALA A 285 -0.91 1.74 -20.72
C ALA A 285 0.12 1.96 -21.84
N PRO A 286 -0.33 2.18 -23.08
CA PRO A 286 0.56 2.30 -24.24
C PRO A 286 1.35 3.61 -24.22
N VAL A 287 2.52 3.59 -24.85
CA VAL A 287 3.25 4.80 -25.23
C VAL A 287 2.53 5.45 -26.40
N GLU A 288 1.94 6.64 -26.21
CA GLU A 288 1.19 7.37 -27.24
C GLU A 288 2.07 8.28 -28.11
N LYS A 289 3.22 8.69 -27.59
CA LYS A 289 4.20 9.50 -28.32
C LYS A 289 5.62 9.09 -27.94
N LYS A 290 6.44 8.81 -28.96
CA LYS A 290 7.87 8.51 -28.78
C LYS A 290 8.70 9.78 -28.97
N TYR A 291 9.83 9.85 -28.27
CA TYR A 291 10.79 10.94 -28.34
C TYR A 291 12.20 10.40 -28.56
N THR A 292 13.06 11.26 -29.08
CA THR A 292 14.50 11.01 -29.17
C THR A 292 15.21 12.17 -28.48
N ILE A 293 16.02 11.84 -27.47
CA ILE A 293 16.84 12.80 -26.74
C ILE A 293 18.29 12.62 -27.22
N LYS A 294 18.96 13.74 -27.48
CA LYS A 294 20.34 13.75 -27.92
C LYS A 294 21.25 13.06 -26.89
N ASN A 295 22.19 12.24 -27.35
CA ASN A 295 23.06 11.39 -26.56
C ASN A 295 22.37 10.18 -25.87
N TYR A 296 21.05 9.98 -26.06
CA TYR A 296 20.27 8.87 -25.52
C TYR A 296 19.45 8.15 -26.58
N GLU A 297 19.97 8.11 -27.82
CA GLU A 297 19.31 7.49 -28.99
C GLU A 297 19.17 5.96 -28.84
N ASP A 298 19.91 5.37 -27.90
CA ASP A 298 19.88 3.95 -27.52
C ASP A 298 18.79 3.62 -26.47
N ILE A 299 18.08 4.63 -25.96
CA ILE A 299 17.00 4.48 -24.98
C ILE A 299 15.65 4.71 -25.65
N GLU A 300 14.69 3.82 -25.39
CA GLU A 300 13.30 4.05 -25.79
C GLU A 300 12.67 5.05 -24.80
N ILE A 301 12.15 6.16 -25.32
CA ILE A 301 11.58 7.24 -24.52
C ILE A 301 10.19 7.56 -25.04
N GLY A 302 9.21 7.66 -24.14
CA GLY A 302 7.86 7.97 -24.57
C GLY A 302 6.97 8.58 -23.50
N ARG A 303 5.93 9.28 -23.97
CA ARG A 303 4.80 9.70 -23.15
C ARG A 303 3.79 8.57 -23.08
N VAL A 304 3.43 8.16 -21.87
CA VAL A 304 2.42 7.13 -21.64
C VAL A 304 1.02 7.73 -21.80
N LYS A 305 0.09 6.98 -22.41
CA LYS A 305 -1.33 7.34 -22.44
C LYS A 305 -1.92 7.07 -21.03
N TRP A 306 -1.76 8.05 -20.16
CA TRP A 306 -2.19 7.98 -18.75
C TRP A 306 -2.77 9.33 -18.30
N PRO A 307 -3.71 9.39 -17.34
CA PRO A 307 -4.27 10.67 -16.89
C PRO A 307 -3.21 11.61 -16.30
N MET A 308 -2.21 11.05 -15.65
CA MET A 308 -1.07 11.80 -15.12
C MET A 308 0.07 11.90 -16.14
N SER A 309 1.05 12.77 -15.89
CA SER A 309 2.16 13.03 -16.80
C SER A 309 3.31 12.05 -16.57
N VAL A 310 3.40 11.03 -17.42
CA VAL A 310 4.36 9.91 -17.26
C VAL A 310 5.34 9.88 -18.45
N ILE A 311 6.63 9.92 -18.15
CA ILE A 311 7.71 9.63 -19.08
C ILE A 311 8.14 8.19 -18.84
N ARG A 312 7.95 7.30 -19.82
CA ARG A 312 8.48 5.93 -19.79
C ARG A 312 9.79 5.89 -20.52
N ILE A 313 10.83 5.38 -19.85
CA ILE A 313 12.14 5.14 -20.44
C ILE A 313 12.51 3.67 -20.29
N SER A 314 13.09 3.05 -21.34
CA SER A 314 13.41 1.63 -21.35
C SER A 314 14.72 1.35 -22.09
N SER A 315 15.59 0.54 -21.50
CA SER A 315 16.87 0.12 -22.09
C SER A 315 17.36 -1.19 -21.48
N ALA A 316 18.13 -1.95 -22.25
CA ALA A 316 18.91 -3.07 -21.72
C ALA A 316 20.13 -2.60 -20.91
N ASN A 317 20.58 -1.35 -21.10
CA ASN A 317 21.71 -0.76 -20.40
C ASN A 317 21.22 0.04 -19.17
N LYS A 318 21.40 -0.56 -17.98
CA LYS A 318 20.98 0.02 -16.70
C LYS A 318 21.63 1.37 -16.39
N ASP A 319 22.94 1.50 -16.64
CA ASP A 319 23.68 2.73 -16.32
C ASP A 319 23.22 3.91 -17.19
N ARG A 320 23.00 3.66 -18.47
CA ARG A 320 22.47 4.66 -19.40
C ARG A 320 21.06 5.12 -19.01
N LEU A 321 20.23 4.15 -18.59
CA LEU A 321 18.88 4.44 -18.10
C LEU A 321 18.91 5.31 -16.83
N LEU A 322 19.83 5.00 -15.92
CA LEU A 322 20.06 5.74 -14.67
C LEU A 322 20.54 7.18 -14.94
N ASP A 323 21.44 7.37 -15.92
CA ASP A 323 21.95 8.71 -16.28
C ASP A 323 20.82 9.58 -16.85
N LEU A 324 20.00 9.04 -17.76
CA LEU A 324 18.85 9.76 -18.31
C LEU A 324 17.80 10.07 -17.25
N ALA A 325 17.50 9.14 -16.34
CA ALA A 325 16.54 9.39 -15.27
C ALA A 325 16.97 10.54 -14.35
N ASP A 326 18.26 10.61 -14.03
CA ASP A 326 18.86 11.69 -13.22
C ASP A 326 18.83 13.04 -13.96
N GLU A 327 19.08 13.05 -15.27
CA GLU A 327 18.99 14.25 -16.11
C GLU A 327 17.54 14.75 -16.18
N ILE A 328 16.56 13.86 -16.39
CA ILE A 328 15.13 14.21 -16.36
C ILE A 328 14.74 14.80 -15.01
N LEU A 329 15.14 14.19 -13.88
CA LEU A 329 14.85 14.70 -12.55
C LEU A 329 15.45 16.09 -12.33
N SER A 330 16.72 16.27 -12.70
CA SER A 330 17.44 17.53 -12.51
C SER A 330 16.82 18.65 -13.33
N SER A 331 16.46 18.38 -14.57
CA SER A 331 15.77 19.31 -15.46
C SER A 331 14.37 19.64 -14.93
N TRP A 332 13.61 18.62 -14.49
CA TRP A 332 12.27 18.80 -13.94
C TRP A 332 12.28 19.70 -12.68
N ARG A 333 13.24 19.51 -11.78
CA ARG A 333 13.36 20.30 -10.55
C ARG A 333 13.50 21.79 -10.76
N SER A 334 14.08 22.20 -11.87
CA SER A 334 14.27 23.62 -12.22
C SER A 334 13.25 24.13 -13.24
N TYR A 335 12.38 23.24 -13.78
CA TYR A 335 11.47 23.61 -14.85
C TYR A 335 10.25 24.39 -14.35
N SER A 336 9.97 25.50 -15.03
CA SER A 336 8.73 26.27 -14.86
C SER A 336 8.08 26.55 -16.20
N ASP A 337 6.77 26.48 -16.25
CA ASP A 337 5.92 26.88 -17.37
C ASP A 337 4.60 27.46 -16.83
N GLU A 338 4.54 28.79 -16.73
CA GLU A 338 3.38 29.51 -16.20
C GLU A 338 2.11 29.27 -17.00
N SER A 339 2.21 28.91 -18.30
CA SER A 339 1.06 28.68 -19.17
C SER A 339 0.23 27.44 -18.75
N VAL A 340 0.81 26.57 -17.92
CA VAL A 340 0.18 25.34 -17.39
C VAL A 340 0.32 25.24 -15.86
N ASP A 341 0.50 26.37 -15.18
CA ASP A 341 0.61 26.48 -13.72
C ASP A 341 1.79 25.73 -13.08
N VAL A 342 2.75 25.26 -13.85
CA VAL A 342 3.95 24.58 -13.35
C VAL A 342 4.99 25.62 -12.97
N ILE A 343 5.25 25.74 -11.66
CA ILE A 343 6.30 26.60 -11.08
C ILE A 343 7.22 25.72 -10.24
N SER A 344 8.51 25.80 -10.48
CA SER A 344 9.50 24.95 -9.81
C SER A 344 9.74 25.32 -8.35
N HIS A 345 9.67 26.61 -8.00
CA HIS A 345 9.92 27.11 -6.65
C HIS A 345 9.02 28.31 -6.34
N THR A 346 8.62 28.45 -5.07
CA THR A 346 8.07 29.69 -4.52
C THR A 346 9.00 30.14 -3.39
N ASN A 347 9.67 31.26 -3.58
CA ASN A 347 10.84 31.65 -2.79
C ASN A 347 11.90 30.51 -2.84
N ASP A 348 12.31 29.98 -1.69
CA ASP A 348 13.28 28.88 -1.61
C ASP A 348 12.61 27.48 -1.51
N GLU A 349 11.29 27.39 -1.55
CA GLU A 349 10.55 26.13 -1.41
C GLU A 349 10.39 25.45 -2.79
N PRO A 350 10.94 24.22 -2.97
CA PRO A 350 10.81 23.47 -4.20
C PRO A 350 9.43 22.83 -4.34
N HIS A 351 8.91 22.76 -5.57
CA HIS A 351 7.63 22.15 -5.88
C HIS A 351 7.70 20.93 -6.78
N ASN A 352 8.71 20.82 -7.62
CA ASN A 352 8.86 19.75 -8.58
C ASN A 352 9.59 18.54 -8.01
N THR A 353 9.00 17.37 -8.19
CA THR A 353 9.59 16.07 -7.87
C THR A 353 9.06 14.98 -8.80
N ILE A 354 9.50 13.74 -8.63
CA ILE A 354 9.08 12.59 -9.43
C ILE A 354 8.62 11.45 -8.50
N THR A 355 7.59 10.73 -8.92
CA THR A 355 7.24 9.40 -8.41
C THR A 355 7.78 8.37 -9.39
N PRO A 356 8.93 7.70 -9.11
CA PRO A 356 9.54 6.74 -10.02
C PRO A 356 9.04 5.32 -9.75
N ILE A 357 8.84 4.55 -10.82
CA ILE A 357 8.50 3.14 -10.76
C ILE A 357 9.42 2.36 -11.71
N ALA A 358 10.07 1.31 -11.20
CA ALA A 358 10.95 0.43 -11.94
C ALA A 358 10.37 -0.97 -12.09
N ARG A 359 10.61 -1.59 -13.24
CA ARG A 359 10.33 -3.01 -13.49
C ARG A 359 11.25 -3.59 -14.53
N LYS A 360 11.27 -4.90 -14.61
CA LYS A 360 11.83 -5.61 -15.77
C LYS A 360 10.72 -6.01 -16.72
N ARG A 361 10.93 -5.72 -18.00
CA ARG A 361 10.07 -6.18 -19.09
C ARG A 361 10.95 -6.91 -20.11
N GLU A 362 10.77 -8.23 -20.20
CA GLU A 362 11.65 -9.08 -20.99
C GLU A 362 13.14 -8.90 -20.57
N ASN A 363 13.98 -8.45 -21.51
CA ASN A 363 15.41 -8.24 -21.25
C ASN A 363 15.78 -6.76 -21.02
N LYS A 364 14.80 -5.89 -20.78
CA LYS A 364 15.00 -4.46 -20.54
C LYS A 364 14.59 -4.05 -19.13
N TYR A 365 15.29 -3.05 -18.62
CA TYR A 365 14.82 -2.25 -17.50
C TYR A 365 13.86 -1.18 -18.02
N GLU A 366 12.81 -0.92 -17.27
CA GLU A 366 11.84 0.11 -17.58
C GLU A 366 11.63 0.98 -16.33
N LEU A 367 11.67 2.30 -16.54
CA LEU A 367 11.32 3.29 -15.52
C LEU A 367 10.15 4.13 -16.03
N ASP A 368 9.10 4.21 -15.22
CA ASP A 368 8.06 5.22 -15.35
C ASP A 368 8.38 6.37 -14.40
N LEU A 369 8.57 7.55 -14.94
CA LEU A 369 8.89 8.77 -14.22
C LEU A 369 7.63 9.67 -14.22
N VAL A 370 6.86 9.62 -13.13
CA VAL A 370 5.63 10.41 -13.01
C VAL A 370 5.97 11.79 -12.47
N LEU A 371 5.77 12.81 -13.27
CA LEU A 371 6.06 14.20 -12.90
C LEU A 371 5.06 14.69 -11.87
N ARG A 372 5.55 15.28 -10.77
CA ARG A 372 4.74 15.78 -9.66
C ARG A 372 5.10 17.25 -9.36
N ASN A 373 4.12 18.00 -8.87
CA ASN A 373 4.30 19.34 -8.36
C ASN A 373 3.34 19.58 -7.19
N ASN A 374 3.85 20.09 -6.05
CA ASN A 374 3.08 20.26 -4.82
C ASN A 374 2.63 21.70 -4.56
N ARG A 375 2.74 22.59 -5.56
CA ARG A 375 2.36 24.00 -5.40
C ARG A 375 0.87 24.13 -5.02
N THR A 376 0.60 25.05 -4.11
CA THR A 376 -0.75 25.42 -3.69
C THR A 376 -1.14 26.80 -4.25
N SER A 377 -2.41 27.12 -4.23
CA SER A 377 -2.95 28.45 -4.51
C SER A 377 -4.08 28.79 -3.53
N ALA A 378 -4.56 30.02 -3.56
CA ALA A 378 -5.72 30.42 -2.77
C ALA A 378 -6.99 29.62 -3.16
N GLU A 379 -7.13 29.27 -4.43
CA GLU A 379 -8.22 28.46 -4.96
C GLU A 379 -8.04 26.97 -4.64
N HIS A 380 -6.80 26.47 -4.65
CA HIS A 380 -6.44 25.09 -4.36
C HIS A 380 -5.47 24.98 -3.18
N PRO A 381 -5.95 25.18 -1.93
CA PRO A 381 -5.09 25.19 -0.75
C PRO A 381 -4.48 23.83 -0.40
N LEU A 382 -5.06 22.72 -0.91
CA LEU A 382 -4.53 21.37 -0.77
C LEU A 382 -3.58 20.96 -1.92
N GLY A 383 -3.41 21.80 -2.94
CA GLY A 383 -2.54 21.59 -4.09
C GLY A 383 -3.26 21.79 -5.42
N ILE A 384 -2.60 22.46 -6.36
CA ILE A 384 -3.12 22.67 -7.73
C ILE A 384 -3.20 21.32 -8.47
N PHE A 385 -2.22 20.44 -8.22
CA PHE A 385 -2.12 19.11 -8.81
C PHE A 385 -2.45 18.03 -7.77
N HIS A 386 -3.61 18.19 -7.12
CA HIS A 386 -4.16 17.37 -6.06
C HIS A 386 -5.67 17.20 -6.31
N PRO A 387 -6.35 16.19 -5.75
CA PRO A 387 -7.82 16.12 -5.84
C PRO A 387 -8.48 17.41 -5.41
N HIS A 388 -9.34 17.96 -6.25
CA HIS A 388 -10.10 19.18 -5.98
C HIS A 388 -11.39 18.89 -5.22
N ASP A 389 -12.07 19.93 -4.73
CA ASP A 389 -13.21 19.82 -3.80
C ASP A 389 -14.38 18.97 -4.36
N GLU A 390 -14.62 19.01 -5.69
CA GLU A 390 -15.69 18.27 -6.35
C GLU A 390 -15.54 16.73 -6.28
N VAL A 391 -14.34 16.22 -5.97
CA VAL A 391 -14.10 14.79 -5.80
C VAL A 391 -13.84 14.37 -4.34
N HIS A 392 -13.83 15.34 -3.40
CA HIS A 392 -13.50 15.07 -1.99
C HIS A 392 -14.54 14.18 -1.30
N HIS A 393 -15.77 14.11 -1.82
CA HIS A 393 -16.77 13.18 -1.31
C HIS A 393 -16.38 11.71 -1.53
N ILE A 394 -15.53 11.40 -2.49
CA ILE A 394 -14.95 10.07 -2.78
C ILE A 394 -13.52 9.97 -2.26
N LYS A 395 -12.61 10.86 -2.72
CA LYS A 395 -11.17 10.83 -2.38
C LYS A 395 -10.65 12.24 -2.13
N LYS A 396 -10.18 12.48 -0.91
CA LYS A 396 -9.61 13.77 -0.49
C LYS A 396 -8.11 13.68 -0.20
N GLU A 397 -7.63 12.48 0.14
CA GLU A 397 -6.26 12.26 0.59
C GLU A 397 -5.26 12.41 -0.57
N ASN A 398 -3.99 12.58 -0.23
CA ASN A 398 -2.89 12.66 -1.18
C ASN A 398 -2.85 11.43 -2.09
N ILE A 399 -2.43 11.65 -3.34
CA ILE A 399 -2.25 10.59 -4.33
C ILE A 399 -0.81 10.09 -4.25
N GLY A 400 -0.64 8.93 -3.62
CA GLY A 400 0.63 8.24 -3.45
C GLY A 400 0.97 7.30 -4.62
N LEU A 401 2.04 6.52 -4.45
CA LEU A 401 2.56 5.60 -5.47
C LEU A 401 1.49 4.65 -6.03
N ILE A 402 0.69 4.05 -5.15
CA ILE A 402 -0.30 3.02 -5.52
C ILE A 402 -1.40 3.64 -6.38
N GLU A 403 -1.93 4.78 -5.95
CA GLU A 403 -2.97 5.50 -6.69
C GLU A 403 -2.46 6.00 -8.04
N VAL A 404 -1.23 6.50 -8.09
CA VAL A 404 -0.59 6.93 -9.34
C VAL A 404 -0.60 5.82 -10.40
N MET A 405 -0.42 4.56 -9.99
CA MET A 405 -0.41 3.41 -10.88
C MET A 405 -1.80 2.90 -11.28
N GLY A 406 -2.87 3.44 -10.67
CA GLY A 406 -4.26 3.13 -11.04
C GLY A 406 -5.04 2.28 -10.03
N LEU A 407 -4.55 2.13 -8.78
CA LEU A 407 -5.28 1.45 -7.72
C LEU A 407 -5.78 2.47 -6.69
N ALA A 408 -7.08 2.68 -6.62
CA ALA A 408 -7.71 3.52 -5.62
C ALA A 408 -7.78 2.81 -4.26
N VAL A 409 -7.24 3.45 -3.21
CA VAL A 409 -7.50 3.05 -1.83
C VAL A 409 -8.48 4.05 -1.23
N LEU A 410 -9.75 3.64 -1.13
CA LEU A 410 -10.85 4.49 -0.69
C LEU A 410 -11.20 4.24 0.78
N PRO A 411 -11.69 5.26 1.51
CA PRO A 411 -11.99 5.14 2.93
C PRO A 411 -13.21 4.24 3.21
N ALA A 412 -13.18 3.55 4.35
CA ALA A 412 -14.21 2.60 4.78
C ALA A 412 -15.63 3.20 4.83
N ARG A 413 -15.75 4.50 5.17
CA ARG A 413 -17.04 5.22 5.22
C ARG A 413 -17.86 5.07 3.94
N LEU A 414 -17.19 4.95 2.77
CA LEU A 414 -17.88 4.85 1.48
C LEU A 414 -18.78 3.61 1.37
N LYS A 415 -18.49 2.53 2.09
CA LYS A 415 -19.39 1.37 2.12
C LYS A 415 -20.80 1.76 2.55
N ASP A 416 -20.91 2.44 3.68
CA ASP A 416 -22.22 2.80 4.26
C ASP A 416 -22.84 3.98 3.51
N GLU A 417 -22.03 4.95 3.08
CA GLU A 417 -22.45 6.09 2.29
C GLU A 417 -23.04 5.68 0.93
N LEU A 418 -22.38 4.76 0.21
CA LEU A 418 -22.88 4.26 -1.08
C LEU A 418 -24.15 3.41 -0.91
N ASN A 419 -24.23 2.59 0.16
CA ASN A 419 -25.45 1.86 0.47
C ASN A 419 -26.63 2.80 0.76
N ALA A 420 -26.41 3.86 1.53
CA ALA A 420 -27.45 4.85 1.78
C ALA A 420 -27.82 5.61 0.48
N LEU A 421 -26.83 6.01 -0.32
CA LEU A 421 -27.07 6.68 -1.60
C LEU A 421 -27.87 5.83 -2.58
N LYS A 422 -27.61 4.51 -2.62
CA LYS A 422 -28.37 3.52 -3.40
C LYS A 422 -29.85 3.59 -3.11
N GLU A 423 -30.25 3.62 -1.83
CA GLU A 423 -31.66 3.73 -1.42
C GLU A 423 -32.32 5.02 -1.91
N TYR A 424 -31.61 6.13 -1.91
CA TYR A 424 -32.07 7.40 -2.44
C TYR A 424 -32.25 7.37 -3.96
N LEU A 425 -31.31 6.79 -4.69
CA LEU A 425 -31.33 6.66 -6.15
C LEU A 425 -32.50 5.79 -6.62
N ILE A 426 -32.73 4.64 -5.98
CA ILE A 426 -33.84 3.73 -6.32
C ILE A 426 -35.21 4.41 -6.07
N ASN A 427 -35.36 5.05 -4.90
CA ASN A 427 -36.61 5.68 -4.49
C ASN A 427 -36.82 7.07 -5.11
N LYS A 428 -35.85 7.60 -5.86
CA LYS A 428 -35.84 8.93 -6.48
C LYS A 428 -36.29 10.03 -5.50
N LYS A 429 -35.79 10.00 -4.28
CA LYS A 429 -36.11 11.00 -3.26
C LYS A 429 -35.59 12.37 -3.68
N ALA A 430 -36.39 13.41 -3.49
CA ALA A 430 -36.11 14.73 -4.04
C ALA A 430 -34.87 15.43 -3.48
N ASP A 431 -34.52 15.20 -2.22
CA ASP A 431 -33.41 15.89 -1.54
C ASP A 431 -32.71 14.98 -0.54
N ILE A 432 -31.38 14.92 -0.63
CA ILE A 432 -30.50 14.17 0.29
C ILE A 432 -29.65 15.09 1.17
N SER A 433 -29.77 16.42 1.00
CA SER A 433 -28.92 17.41 1.67
C SER A 433 -29.09 17.45 3.19
N ASN A 434 -30.23 16.98 3.69
CA ASN A 434 -30.53 16.92 5.12
C ASN A 434 -30.13 15.59 5.80
N ASP A 435 -29.63 14.64 5.05
CA ASP A 435 -29.12 13.36 5.60
C ASP A 435 -27.59 13.43 5.72
N GLU A 436 -27.09 13.56 6.94
CA GLU A 436 -25.65 13.69 7.23
C GLU A 436 -24.81 12.56 6.62
N ALA A 437 -25.37 11.36 6.45
CA ALA A 437 -24.67 10.22 5.87
C ALA A 437 -24.32 10.44 4.40
N VAL A 438 -25.15 11.13 3.65
CA VAL A 438 -25.03 11.27 2.18
C VAL A 438 -25.01 12.70 1.66
N ALA A 439 -25.24 13.70 2.52
CA ALA A 439 -25.33 15.12 2.13
C ALA A 439 -24.15 15.60 1.27
N LYS A 440 -22.94 15.10 1.56
CA LYS A 440 -21.72 15.40 0.79
C LYS A 440 -21.74 14.91 -0.66
N HIS A 441 -22.65 13.99 -1.00
CA HIS A 441 -22.84 13.46 -2.35
C HIS A 441 -23.96 14.15 -3.12
N SER A 442 -24.58 15.23 -2.60
CA SER A 442 -25.80 15.83 -3.15
C SER A 442 -25.68 16.24 -4.62
N ASP A 443 -24.56 16.84 -5.03
CA ASP A 443 -24.37 17.25 -6.42
C ASP A 443 -24.12 16.06 -7.34
N TRP A 444 -23.36 15.08 -6.86
CA TRP A 444 -23.16 13.83 -7.57
C TRP A 444 -24.47 13.02 -7.70
N TYR A 445 -25.32 13.00 -6.66
CA TYR A 445 -26.63 12.40 -6.70
C TYR A 445 -27.53 12.98 -7.81
N LYS A 446 -27.58 14.32 -7.92
CA LYS A 446 -28.34 15.00 -9.00
C LYS A 446 -27.79 14.59 -10.37
N TYR A 447 -26.48 14.63 -10.54
CA TYR A 447 -25.80 14.19 -11.76
C TYR A 447 -26.16 12.74 -12.12
N LEU A 448 -26.16 11.81 -11.16
CA LEU A 448 -26.51 10.42 -11.38
C LEU A 448 -27.98 10.26 -11.85
N LEU A 449 -28.93 10.98 -11.24
CA LEU A 449 -30.32 10.94 -11.65
C LEU A 449 -30.53 11.48 -13.07
N GLU A 450 -29.79 12.50 -13.47
CA GLU A 450 -29.84 13.06 -14.83
C GLU A 450 -29.24 12.11 -15.86
N LYS A 451 -28.07 11.53 -15.53
CA LYS A 451 -27.32 10.64 -16.42
C LYS A 451 -28.02 9.28 -16.60
N TYR A 452 -28.64 8.78 -15.54
CA TYR A 452 -29.25 7.45 -15.51
C TYR A 452 -30.74 7.52 -15.18
N PRO A 453 -31.62 7.79 -16.15
CA PRO A 453 -33.07 7.97 -15.89
C PRO A 453 -33.75 6.68 -15.41
N ASN A 454 -33.19 5.51 -15.70
CA ASN A 454 -33.76 4.19 -15.42
C ASN A 454 -33.00 3.43 -14.34
N ILE A 455 -32.64 4.08 -13.21
CA ILE A 455 -32.03 3.40 -12.07
C ILE A 455 -33.04 2.46 -11.41
N SER A 456 -32.61 1.24 -11.11
CA SER A 456 -33.37 0.18 -10.47
C SER A 456 -32.53 -0.64 -9.52
N ASN A 457 -33.13 -1.52 -8.72
CA ASN A 457 -32.41 -2.46 -7.88
C ASN A 457 -31.43 -3.39 -8.65
N GLU A 458 -31.68 -3.60 -9.94
CA GLU A 458 -30.92 -4.54 -10.76
C GLU A 458 -29.62 -3.93 -11.31
N ASN A 459 -29.56 -2.59 -11.45
CA ASN A 459 -28.42 -1.93 -12.12
C ASN A 459 -27.69 -0.89 -11.25
N VAL A 460 -28.24 -0.51 -10.10
CA VAL A 460 -27.70 0.59 -9.29
C VAL A 460 -26.31 0.29 -8.77
N ASP A 461 -26.01 -0.95 -8.40
CA ASP A 461 -24.67 -1.33 -7.89
C ASP A 461 -23.60 -1.16 -8.98
N GLY A 462 -23.83 -1.68 -10.18
CA GLY A 462 -22.93 -1.49 -11.32
C GLY A 462 -22.75 -0.03 -11.72
N ILE A 463 -23.84 0.77 -11.68
CA ILE A 463 -23.76 2.22 -11.94
C ILE A 463 -22.85 2.90 -10.90
N LEU A 464 -23.02 2.58 -9.61
CA LEU A 464 -22.21 3.18 -8.55
C LEU A 464 -20.74 2.75 -8.64
N GLU A 465 -20.47 1.48 -8.96
CA GLU A 465 -19.12 0.98 -9.16
C GLU A 465 -18.40 1.70 -10.32
N ASP A 466 -19.06 1.82 -11.48
CA ASP A 466 -18.53 2.54 -12.64
C ASP A 466 -18.30 4.02 -12.32
N GLU A 467 -19.26 4.68 -11.68
CA GLU A 467 -19.18 6.11 -11.39
C GLU A 467 -18.15 6.45 -10.30
N VAL A 468 -17.95 5.59 -9.30
CA VAL A 468 -16.84 5.72 -8.35
C VAL A 468 -15.49 5.60 -9.07
N GLY A 469 -15.38 4.67 -10.03
CA GLY A 469 -14.22 4.54 -10.88
C GLY A 469 -13.95 5.79 -11.72
N LEU A 470 -15.00 6.38 -12.31
CA LEU A 470 -14.88 7.64 -13.07
C LEU A 470 -14.49 8.82 -12.16
N LYS A 471 -14.97 8.87 -10.91
CA LYS A 471 -14.54 9.86 -9.94
C LYS A 471 -13.05 9.67 -9.56
N PHE A 472 -12.57 8.43 -9.46
CA PHE A 472 -11.16 8.20 -9.25
C PHE A 472 -10.31 8.56 -10.48
N LEU A 473 -10.81 8.33 -11.69
CA LEU A 473 -10.16 8.83 -12.91
C LEU A 473 -10.04 10.36 -12.88
N GLU A 474 -11.08 11.09 -12.46
CA GLU A 474 -11.06 12.53 -12.30
C GLU A 474 -9.99 12.97 -11.28
N VAL A 475 -9.86 12.25 -10.17
CA VAL A 475 -8.79 12.44 -9.18
C VAL A 475 -7.39 12.34 -9.82
N LEU A 476 -7.14 11.34 -10.66
CA LEU A 476 -5.86 11.20 -11.37
C LEU A 476 -5.64 12.33 -12.40
N CYS A 477 -6.70 12.79 -13.06
CA CYS A 477 -6.64 13.94 -13.97
C CYS A 477 -6.29 15.24 -13.22
N HIS A 478 -6.82 15.44 -12.01
CA HIS A 478 -6.46 16.57 -11.16
C HIS A 478 -4.98 16.52 -10.74
N ALA A 479 -4.47 15.33 -10.44
CA ALA A 479 -3.07 15.13 -10.04
C ALA A 479 -2.06 15.24 -11.19
N GLY A 480 -2.50 15.18 -12.45
CA GLY A 480 -1.64 15.33 -13.62
C GLY A 480 -1.14 16.76 -13.81
N VAL A 481 0.18 16.97 -13.94
CA VAL A 481 0.79 18.31 -14.09
C VAL A 481 0.56 18.88 -15.48
N PHE A 482 0.71 18.10 -16.53
CA PHE A 482 0.33 18.48 -17.88
C PHE A 482 -1.03 17.84 -18.21
N LYS A 483 -2.08 18.66 -18.30
CA LYS A 483 -3.45 18.17 -18.53
C LYS A 483 -3.60 17.51 -19.91
N ARG A 484 -4.54 16.58 -20.03
CA ARG A 484 -4.80 15.80 -21.25
C ARG A 484 -5.54 16.61 -22.31
N ASN A 485 -4.97 17.73 -22.77
CA ASN A 485 -5.49 18.63 -23.80
C ASN A 485 -4.32 19.17 -24.64
N ASN A 486 -4.64 19.93 -25.70
CA ASN A 486 -3.63 20.46 -26.63
C ASN A 486 -2.57 21.32 -25.94
N LEU A 487 -2.95 22.12 -24.94
CA LEU A 487 -2.03 22.97 -24.19
C LEU A 487 -1.08 22.13 -23.34
N GLY A 488 -1.62 21.19 -22.58
CA GLY A 488 -0.83 20.30 -21.74
C GLY A 488 0.10 19.37 -22.56
N PHE A 489 -0.35 18.88 -23.74
CA PHE A 489 0.51 18.11 -24.63
C PHE A 489 1.66 18.95 -25.20
N ALA A 490 1.38 20.22 -25.59
CA ALA A 490 2.42 21.13 -26.07
C ALA A 490 3.42 21.46 -24.95
N ALA A 491 2.97 21.66 -23.72
CA ALA A 491 3.82 21.92 -22.56
C ALA A 491 4.67 20.70 -22.21
N PHE A 492 4.11 19.49 -22.26
CA PHE A 492 4.87 18.24 -22.09
C PHE A 492 5.99 18.12 -23.15
N ASP A 493 5.64 18.34 -24.41
CA ASP A 493 6.62 18.31 -25.52
C ASP A 493 7.71 19.37 -25.33
N LYS A 494 7.35 20.58 -24.87
CA LYS A 494 8.29 21.66 -24.55
C LYS A 494 9.26 21.24 -23.45
N PHE A 495 8.79 20.55 -22.40
CA PHE A 495 9.66 20.01 -21.37
C PHE A 495 10.63 18.96 -21.93
N ILE A 496 10.16 18.00 -22.72
CA ILE A 496 11.04 16.99 -23.30
C ILE A 496 12.09 17.61 -24.23
N ASN A 497 11.75 18.67 -24.97
CA ASN A 497 12.67 19.30 -25.91
C ASN A 497 13.81 20.09 -25.25
N ILE A 498 13.81 20.29 -23.93
CA ILE A 498 14.93 20.90 -23.21
C ILE A 498 15.93 19.89 -22.63
N LEU A 499 15.60 18.59 -22.70
CA LEU A 499 16.48 17.47 -22.36
C LEU A 499 17.40 17.15 -23.55
#